data_897e10e0a63f1094145384c5e5541d61
#
_entry.id   897e10e0a63f1094145384c5e5541d61
#
_cell.length_a   1.000
_cell.length_b   1.000
_cell.length_c   1.000
_cell.angle_alpha   90.00
_cell.angle_beta   90.00
_cell.angle_gamma   90.00
#
_symmetry.space_group_name_H-M   'P 1'
#
loop_
_entity.id
_entity.type
_entity.pdbx_description
1 polymer ?
#
loop_
_entity_poly.entity_id
_entity_poly.type
_entity_poly.pdbx_seq_one_letter_code
_entity_poly.pdbx_strand_id
1 'polypeptide(L)'
;MLVRALRNSLTGLIAALLLLGCAGTGSKTGSEQVVPGAPSWVLNPDKAGYISVVGSAPQQDWGGHAAQYRVAEMKARQELAQMVRVRVESTNKFATEDRAGKVSRSADIETKLQASVDLSLESARVIEEWSDPKSGELYIWLVTPNQ
;
A
#
# COMPACT_ATOMS: atom_id res chain seq x y z
N MET A 1 -62.66 9.66 -27.90
CA MET A 1 -61.52 9.11 -28.65
C MET A 1 -60.23 9.98 -28.58
N LEU A 2 -60.12 10.89 -27.58
CA LEU A 2 -58.99 11.86 -27.53
C LEU A 2 -57.94 11.56 -26.46
N VAL A 3 -58.11 10.55 -25.62
CA VAL A 3 -57.26 10.28 -24.46
C VAL A 3 -56.13 9.24 -24.75
N ARG A 4 -56.21 8.53 -25.89
CA ARG A 4 -55.21 7.50 -26.28
C ARG A 4 -54.02 8.04 -27.04
N ALA A 5 -54.07 9.25 -27.60
CA ALA A 5 -52.99 9.82 -28.39
C ALA A 5 -51.90 10.51 -27.58
N LEU A 6 -52.16 10.93 -26.33
CA LEU A 6 -51.15 11.62 -25.49
C LEU A 6 -50.24 10.69 -24.72
N ARG A 7 -50.55 9.38 -24.64
CA ARG A 7 -49.79 8.44 -23.80
C ARG A 7 -48.57 7.84 -24.52
N ASN A 8 -48.54 7.91 -25.85
CA ASN A 8 -47.43 7.36 -26.62
C ASN A 8 -46.32 8.39 -26.95
N SER A 9 -46.58 9.69 -26.72
CA SER A 9 -45.58 10.72 -27.01
C SER A 9 -44.62 10.98 -25.81
N LEU A 10 -45.00 10.55 -24.61
CA LEU A 10 -44.17 10.78 -23.39
C LEU A 10 -43.17 9.67 -23.10
N THR A 11 -43.34 8.51 -23.75
CA THR A 11 -42.47 7.35 -23.52
C THR A 11 -41.23 7.38 -24.42
N GLY A 12 -41.18 8.20 -25.47
CA GLY A 12 -40.07 8.32 -26.40
C GLY A 12 -38.94 9.28 -25.93
N LEU A 13 -39.23 10.14 -24.95
CA LEU A 13 -38.25 11.20 -24.57
C LEU A 13 -37.37 10.80 -23.36
N ILE A 14 -37.70 9.73 -22.67
CA ILE A 14 -36.93 9.27 -21.49
C ILE A 14 -35.82 8.27 -21.85
N ALA A 15 -35.87 7.65 -23.06
CA ALA A 15 -34.89 6.64 -23.48
C ALA A 15 -33.58 7.21 -24.04
N ALA A 16 -33.51 8.51 -24.32
CA ALA A 16 -32.34 9.14 -24.95
C ALA A 16 -31.34 9.79 -23.96
N LEU A 17 -31.61 9.77 -22.64
CA LEU A 17 -30.78 10.49 -21.65
C LEU A 17 -29.89 9.61 -20.78
N LEU A 18 -29.77 8.30 -21.08
CA LEU A 18 -28.99 7.35 -20.26
C LEU A 18 -27.68 6.88 -20.86
N LEU A 19 -27.17 7.50 -21.92
CA LEU A 19 -25.92 7.09 -22.56
C LEU A 19 -24.74 8.09 -22.41
N LEU A 20 -24.83 9.07 -21.51
CA LEU A 20 -23.70 9.94 -21.17
C LEU A 20 -23.27 9.69 -19.71
N GLY A 21 -22.85 8.50 -19.40
CA GLY A 21 -22.32 8.20 -18.09
C GLY A 21 -21.30 7.09 -18.16
N CYS A 22 -20.09 7.44 -17.75
CA CYS A 22 -18.94 6.55 -17.46
C CYS A 22 -17.89 6.37 -18.54
N ALA A 23 -17.28 7.46 -18.98
CA ALA A 23 -15.87 7.42 -19.35
C ALA A 23 -15.04 7.92 -18.17
N GLY A 24 -15.16 7.23 -17.02
CA GLY A 24 -14.26 7.36 -15.89
C GLY A 24 -13.11 6.38 -16.09
N THR A 25 -12.21 6.64 -17.01
CA THR A 25 -10.88 6.01 -17.06
C THR A 25 -10.08 6.52 -15.87
N GLY A 26 -10.33 5.93 -14.71
CA GLY A 26 -9.45 6.01 -13.57
C GLY A 26 -8.19 5.20 -13.83
N SER A 27 -7.35 5.63 -14.75
CA SER A 27 -5.94 5.26 -14.75
C SER A 27 -5.35 5.88 -13.49
N LYS A 28 -5.29 5.09 -12.42
CA LYS A 28 -4.30 5.31 -11.36
C LYS A 28 -2.92 4.97 -11.94
N THR A 29 -2.45 5.79 -12.85
CA THR A 29 -1.04 5.98 -13.05
C THR A 29 -0.58 6.64 -11.76
N GLY A 30 0.01 5.85 -10.85
CA GLY A 30 0.78 6.41 -9.76
C GLY A 30 1.80 7.34 -10.41
N SER A 31 1.53 8.63 -10.37
CA SER A 31 2.53 9.62 -10.69
C SER A 31 3.66 9.37 -9.70
N GLU A 32 4.73 8.77 -10.17
CA GLU A 32 6.00 8.70 -9.48
C GLU A 32 6.33 10.15 -9.11
N GLN A 33 6.05 10.51 -7.86
CA GLN A 33 6.32 11.86 -7.37
C GLN A 33 7.84 11.96 -7.24
N VAL A 34 8.48 12.41 -8.30
CA VAL A 34 9.88 12.76 -8.27
C VAL A 34 10.05 13.89 -7.25
N VAL A 35 10.63 13.58 -6.10
CA VAL A 35 11.01 14.57 -5.09
C VAL A 35 12.39 15.10 -5.47
N PRO A 36 12.51 16.35 -5.96
CA PRO A 36 13.78 16.85 -6.47
C PRO A 36 14.84 16.91 -5.37
N GLY A 37 15.99 16.26 -5.60
CA GLY A 37 17.09 16.20 -4.64
C GLY A 37 16.98 15.06 -3.63
N ALA A 38 15.94 14.23 -3.70
CA ALA A 38 15.83 13.05 -2.85
C ALA A 38 16.88 11.99 -3.20
N PRO A 39 17.42 11.29 -2.20
CA PRO A 39 18.20 10.09 -2.41
C PRO A 39 17.39 9.03 -3.17
N SER A 40 18.05 8.19 -3.96
CA SER A 40 17.40 7.17 -4.80
C SER A 40 16.52 6.20 -3.99
N TRP A 41 16.88 5.90 -2.75
CA TRP A 41 16.13 5.00 -1.89
C TRP A 41 14.75 5.54 -1.47
N VAL A 42 14.52 6.86 -1.56
CA VAL A 42 13.20 7.46 -1.27
C VAL A 42 12.14 6.96 -2.26
N LEU A 43 12.51 6.79 -3.53
CA LEU A 43 11.61 6.31 -4.58
C LEU A 43 11.75 4.80 -4.83
N ASN A 44 12.97 4.29 -4.65
CA ASN A 44 13.28 2.88 -4.85
C ASN A 44 14.10 2.36 -3.67
N PRO A 45 13.46 1.93 -2.58
CA PRO A 45 14.14 1.48 -1.37
C PRO A 45 14.79 0.10 -1.50
N ASP A 46 15.00 -0.42 -2.70
CA ASP A 46 15.52 -1.77 -2.90
C ASP A 46 16.94 -1.94 -2.34
N LYS A 47 17.14 -2.98 -1.53
CA LYS A 47 18.40 -3.36 -0.94
C LYS A 47 18.60 -4.87 -1.00
N ALA A 48 19.64 -5.31 -1.71
CA ALA A 48 19.94 -6.73 -1.86
C ALA A 48 20.08 -7.45 -0.51
N GLY A 49 19.35 -8.57 -0.34
CA GLY A 49 19.34 -9.37 0.88
C GLY A 49 18.45 -8.84 2.01
N TYR A 50 17.67 -7.77 1.75
CA TYR A 50 16.77 -7.18 2.73
C TYR A 50 15.36 -7.02 2.17
N ILE A 51 14.39 -7.00 3.07
CA ILE A 51 13.10 -6.37 2.83
C ILE A 51 13.25 -4.91 3.25
N SER A 52 12.88 -3.99 2.40
CA SER A 52 13.15 -2.56 2.56
C SER A 52 11.88 -1.76 2.30
N VAL A 53 11.64 -0.77 3.14
CA VAL A 53 10.50 0.13 3.03
C VAL A 53 10.90 1.57 3.36
N VAL A 54 10.11 2.53 2.89
CA VAL A 54 10.24 3.94 3.26
C VAL A 54 9.02 4.37 4.05
N GLY A 55 9.27 4.99 5.20
CA GLY A 55 8.24 5.71 5.94
C GLY A 55 8.44 7.19 5.80
N SER A 56 7.36 7.96 5.72
CA SER A 56 7.45 9.41 5.70
C SER A 56 6.47 10.07 6.68
N ALA A 57 6.84 11.27 7.12
CA ALA A 57 6.00 12.10 7.97
C ALA A 57 6.15 13.58 7.62
N PRO A 58 5.03 14.32 7.50
CA PRO A 58 5.07 15.77 7.39
C PRO A 58 5.63 16.38 8.68
N GLN A 59 6.09 17.63 8.58
CA GLN A 59 6.52 18.38 9.75
C GLN A 59 5.39 18.42 10.78
N GLN A 60 5.73 18.21 12.04
CA GLN A 60 4.78 18.18 13.15
C GLN A 60 4.69 19.57 13.80
N ASP A 61 3.47 19.99 14.17
CA ASP A 61 3.22 21.29 14.80
C ASP A 61 3.89 21.40 16.18
N TRP A 62 4.13 20.26 16.83
CA TRP A 62 4.78 20.17 18.13
C TRP A 62 5.62 18.90 18.25
N GLY A 63 6.61 18.93 19.13
CA GLY A 63 7.53 17.81 19.32
C GLY A 63 8.69 17.75 18.33
N GLY A 64 8.69 18.63 17.32
CA GLY A 64 9.79 18.80 16.37
C GLY A 64 10.20 17.52 15.63
N HIS A 65 11.49 17.43 15.27
CA HIS A 65 12.04 16.28 14.53
C HIS A 65 11.82 14.94 15.24
N ALA A 66 11.89 14.89 16.57
CA ALA A 66 11.71 13.64 17.30
C ALA A 66 10.27 13.07 17.16
N ALA A 67 9.26 13.92 17.15
CA ALA A 67 7.89 13.51 16.92
C ALA A 67 7.69 13.07 15.46
N GLN A 68 8.22 13.83 14.51
CA GLN A 68 8.19 13.51 13.08
C GLN A 68 8.86 12.17 12.80
N TYR A 69 10.03 11.91 13.36
CA TYR A 69 10.75 10.65 13.23
C TYR A 69 9.92 9.45 13.71
N ARG A 70 9.30 9.56 14.89
CA ARG A 70 8.43 8.50 15.42
C ARG A 70 7.27 8.17 14.48
N VAL A 71 6.64 9.20 13.88
CA VAL A 71 5.54 9.00 12.93
C VAL A 71 6.04 8.32 11.67
N ALA A 72 7.17 8.74 11.11
CA ALA A 72 7.76 8.12 9.93
C ALA A 72 8.15 6.66 10.20
N GLU A 73 8.79 6.38 11.35
CA GLU A 73 9.17 5.03 11.74
C GLU A 73 7.94 4.12 11.95
N MET A 74 6.90 4.62 12.59
CA MET A 74 5.66 3.85 12.77
C MET A 74 5.04 3.44 11.43
N LYS A 75 4.99 4.37 10.45
CA LYS A 75 4.49 4.08 9.11
C LYS A 75 5.37 3.06 8.38
N ALA A 76 6.70 3.21 8.47
CA ALA A 76 7.62 2.25 7.87
C ALA A 76 7.45 0.84 8.47
N ARG A 77 7.31 0.72 9.79
CA ARG A 77 7.08 -0.58 10.45
C ARG A 77 5.73 -1.19 10.05
N GLN A 78 4.70 -0.38 9.89
CA GLN A 78 3.39 -0.85 9.40
C GLN A 78 3.49 -1.38 7.98
N GLU A 79 4.17 -0.67 7.08
CA GLU A 79 4.39 -1.10 5.70
C GLU A 79 5.22 -2.38 5.64
N LEU A 80 6.30 -2.47 6.45
CA LEU A 80 7.12 -3.67 6.55
C LEU A 80 6.29 -4.90 6.97
N ALA A 81 5.44 -4.75 7.97
CA ALA A 81 4.57 -5.82 8.44
C ALA A 81 3.63 -6.32 7.32
N GLN A 82 3.07 -5.41 6.52
CA GLN A 82 2.22 -5.75 5.38
C GLN A 82 3.01 -6.51 4.30
N MET A 83 4.20 -6.04 3.94
CA MET A 83 5.05 -6.70 2.95
C MET A 83 5.43 -8.12 3.37
N VAL A 84 5.79 -8.32 4.64
CA VAL A 84 6.12 -9.64 5.18
C VAL A 84 4.89 -10.57 5.13
N ARG A 85 3.71 -10.09 5.52
CA ARG A 85 2.45 -10.84 5.43
C ARG A 85 2.19 -11.33 4.02
N VAL A 86 2.17 -10.43 3.04
CA VAL A 86 1.92 -10.75 1.64
C VAL A 86 2.93 -11.78 1.12
N ARG A 87 4.21 -11.65 1.49
CA ARG A 87 5.26 -12.57 1.07
C ARG A 87 5.07 -13.97 1.63
N VAL A 88 4.81 -14.07 2.94
CA VAL A 88 4.58 -15.37 3.62
C VAL A 88 3.32 -16.06 3.10
N GLU A 89 2.23 -15.31 2.90
CA GLU A 89 0.99 -15.84 2.33
C GLU A 89 1.20 -16.36 0.89
N SER A 90 1.95 -15.64 0.08
CA SER A 90 2.27 -16.05 -1.29
C SER A 90 3.07 -17.35 -1.29
N THR A 91 4.11 -17.46 -0.45
CA THR A 91 4.93 -18.66 -0.33
C THR A 91 4.11 -19.88 0.13
N ASN A 92 3.19 -19.67 1.08
CA ASN A 92 2.33 -20.73 1.58
C ASN A 92 1.30 -21.20 0.53
N LYS A 93 0.75 -20.31 -0.30
CA LYS A 93 -0.15 -20.68 -1.41
C LYS A 93 0.54 -21.63 -2.40
N PHE A 94 1.74 -21.28 -2.85
CA PHE A 94 2.51 -22.14 -3.76
C PHE A 94 2.86 -23.50 -3.14
N ALA A 95 3.24 -23.53 -1.86
CA ALA A 95 3.55 -24.78 -1.16
C ALA A 95 2.33 -25.69 -0.95
N THR A 96 1.11 -25.13 -0.97
CA THR A 96 -0.13 -25.92 -0.79
C THR A 96 -0.61 -26.50 -2.12
N GLU A 97 -0.40 -25.83 -3.24
CA GLU A 97 -0.74 -26.33 -4.57
C GLU A 97 0.10 -27.55 -4.97
N ASP A 98 1.37 -27.60 -4.58
CA ASP A 98 2.26 -28.74 -4.88
C ASP A 98 2.00 -29.99 -4.00
N ARG A 99 1.22 -29.86 -2.92
CA ARG A 99 0.93 -30.93 -1.97
C ARG A 99 -0.56 -31.23 -1.89
N ALA A 100 -1.12 -31.77 -2.96
CA ALA A 100 -2.48 -32.30 -2.95
C ALA A 100 -2.64 -33.34 -1.82
N GLY A 101 -3.26 -32.99 -0.70
CA GLY A 101 -3.74 -33.92 0.31
C GLY A 101 -3.59 -33.58 1.78
N LYS A 102 -2.92 -32.51 2.21
CA LYS A 102 -2.92 -32.10 3.63
C LYS A 102 -3.34 -30.64 3.75
N VAL A 103 -4.58 -30.43 4.15
CA VAL A 103 -5.07 -29.15 4.65
C VAL A 103 -4.27 -28.85 5.92
N SER A 104 -3.20 -28.07 5.80
CA SER A 104 -2.55 -27.43 6.96
C SER A 104 -3.62 -26.57 7.61
N ARG A 105 -3.85 -26.78 8.91
CA ARG A 105 -4.87 -26.05 9.64
C ARG A 105 -4.59 -24.55 9.51
N SER A 106 -5.59 -23.77 9.18
CA SER A 106 -5.47 -22.31 9.02
C SER A 106 -4.83 -21.62 10.24
N ALA A 107 -5.02 -22.17 11.44
CA ALA A 107 -4.38 -21.72 12.68
C ALA A 107 -2.85 -21.84 12.67
N ASP A 108 -2.29 -22.92 12.09
CA ASP A 108 -0.84 -23.11 12.03
C ASP A 108 -0.19 -22.11 11.05
N ILE A 109 -0.91 -21.76 9.97
CA ILE A 109 -0.46 -20.77 8.99
C ILE A 109 -0.46 -19.37 9.62
N GLU A 110 -1.53 -19.00 10.31
CA GLU A 110 -1.62 -17.70 10.98
C GLU A 110 -0.55 -17.54 12.07
N THR A 111 -0.29 -18.57 12.87
CA THR A 111 0.76 -18.56 13.89
C THR A 111 2.14 -18.36 13.28
N LYS A 112 2.46 -19.05 12.18
CA LYS A 112 3.73 -18.87 11.46
C LYS A 112 3.84 -17.49 10.83
N LEU A 113 2.75 -16.99 10.26
CA LEU A 113 2.69 -15.65 9.67
C LEU A 113 2.98 -14.59 10.73
N GLN A 114 2.31 -14.65 11.89
CA GLN A 114 2.53 -13.71 12.98
C GLN A 114 3.98 -13.76 13.49
N ALA A 115 4.53 -14.96 13.72
CA ALA A 115 5.91 -15.13 14.15
C ALA A 115 6.92 -14.53 13.14
N SER A 116 6.67 -14.67 11.83
CA SER A 116 7.51 -14.09 10.80
C SER A 116 7.45 -12.54 10.79
N VAL A 117 6.27 -11.98 11.03
CA VAL A 117 6.09 -10.54 11.14
C VAL A 117 6.81 -10.00 12.37
N ASP A 118 6.62 -10.63 13.54
CA ASP A 118 7.24 -10.21 14.79
C ASP A 118 8.78 -10.23 14.68
N LEU A 119 9.35 -11.33 14.18
CA LEU A 119 10.79 -11.45 13.98
C LEU A 119 11.35 -10.41 12.99
N SER A 120 10.60 -10.13 11.92
CA SER A 120 10.98 -9.10 10.96
C SER A 120 10.94 -7.69 11.56
N LEU A 121 9.96 -7.40 12.41
CA LEU A 121 9.87 -6.13 13.11
C LEU A 121 10.94 -5.96 14.20
N GLU A 122 11.28 -7.03 14.92
CA GLU A 122 12.37 -7.02 15.91
C GLU A 122 13.74 -6.76 15.27
N SER A 123 14.00 -7.35 14.10
CA SER A 123 15.26 -7.17 13.37
C SER A 123 15.30 -5.93 12.49
N ALA A 124 14.19 -5.20 12.37
CA ALA A 124 14.09 -4.01 11.55
C ALA A 124 14.89 -2.84 12.14
N ARG A 125 15.65 -2.15 11.30
CA ARG A 125 16.42 -0.97 11.67
C ARG A 125 16.34 0.11 10.60
N VAL A 126 16.33 1.36 11.04
CA VAL A 126 16.51 2.51 10.15
C VAL A 126 18.00 2.60 9.79
N ILE A 127 18.28 2.73 8.50
CA ILE A 127 19.66 2.85 7.98
C ILE A 127 19.97 4.24 7.46
N GLU A 128 18.96 4.96 6.98
CA GLU A 128 19.10 6.34 6.51
C GLU A 128 17.85 7.15 6.81
N GLU A 129 18.02 8.47 6.91
CA GLU A 129 16.95 9.46 6.97
C GLU A 129 17.29 10.63 6.04
N TRP A 130 16.26 11.26 5.50
CA TRP A 130 16.39 12.45 4.66
C TRP A 130 15.16 13.35 4.82
N SER A 131 15.37 14.64 4.95
CA SER A 131 14.30 15.65 4.99
C SER A 131 14.25 16.42 3.69
N ASP A 132 13.07 16.51 3.08
CA ASP A 132 12.86 17.38 1.93
C ASP A 132 13.02 18.85 2.35
N PRO A 133 13.98 19.59 1.79
CA PRO A 133 14.21 20.98 2.15
C PRO A 133 13.07 21.93 1.76
N LYS A 134 12.16 21.50 0.88
CA LYS A 134 11.03 22.32 0.41
C LYS A 134 9.78 22.13 1.26
N SER A 135 9.41 20.88 1.52
CA SER A 135 8.19 20.54 2.26
C SER A 135 8.43 20.35 3.75
N GLY A 136 9.67 20.10 4.17
CA GLY A 136 10.01 19.67 5.51
C GLY A 136 9.57 18.23 5.83
N GLU A 137 9.12 17.47 4.84
CA GLU A 137 8.75 16.07 5.04
C GLU A 137 10.00 15.24 5.32
N LEU A 138 9.93 14.40 6.36
CA LEU A 138 10.99 13.48 6.74
C LEU A 138 10.70 12.11 6.13
N TYR A 139 11.71 11.53 5.51
CA TYR A 139 11.72 10.16 5.00
C TYR A 139 12.72 9.34 5.78
N ILE A 140 12.38 8.11 6.11
CA ILE A 140 13.30 7.13 6.71
C ILE A 140 13.32 5.86 5.90
N TRP A 141 14.50 5.26 5.80
CA TRP A 141 14.71 3.97 5.15
C TRP A 141 14.85 2.89 6.20
N LEU A 142 13.85 2.02 6.30
CA LEU A 142 13.79 0.90 7.23
C LEU A 142 14.08 -0.40 6.47
N VAL A 143 14.94 -1.24 7.03
CA VAL A 143 15.29 -2.54 6.44
C VAL A 143 15.25 -3.66 7.48
N THR A 144 14.91 -4.87 7.03
CA THR A 144 15.06 -6.12 7.80
C THR A 144 15.71 -7.17 6.91
N PRO A 145 16.55 -8.09 7.45
CA PRO A 145 17.10 -9.18 6.66
C PRO A 145 16.00 -10.01 6.01
N ASN A 146 16.21 -10.39 4.74
CA ASN A 146 15.32 -11.31 4.04
C ASN A 146 15.60 -12.73 4.52
N GLN A 147 14.69 -13.29 5.26
CA GLN A 147 14.76 -14.66 5.81
C GLN A 147 14.18 -15.69 4.84
#